data_3c2b59145dcd7af0904faa342f2ac5eb
#
_entry.id   3c2b59145dcd7af0904faa342f2ac5eb
#
_cell.length_a   1.000
_cell.length_b   1.000
_cell.length_c   1.000
_cell.angle_alpha   90.00
_cell.angle_beta   90.00
_cell.angle_gamma   90.00
#
_symmetry.space_group_name_H-M   'P 1'
#
loop_
_entity.id
_entity.type
_entity.pdbx_description
1 polymer ?
#
loop_
_entity_poly.entity_id
_entity_poly.type
_entity_poly.pdbx_seq_one_letter_code
_entity_poly.pdbx_strand_id
1 'polypeptide(L)'
;MNLDTDIQNQIIAQAKKYQIKKVILFGSRARGDNKVKSDIDLAVTGGNVTEFRLAVDDEVRTLLMFDVVNLDEPVQKPLLQSIEHEGVILYEKV
;
A
#
# COMPACT_ATOMS: atom_id res chain seq x y z
N MET A 1 -11.41 -6.58 3.91
CA MET A 1 -10.32 -5.63 4.16
C MET A 1 -10.40 -5.12 5.59
N ASN A 2 -9.26 -5.09 6.28
CA ASN A 2 -9.18 -4.60 7.66
C ASN A 2 -8.06 -3.56 7.79
N LEU A 3 -8.40 -2.31 7.51
CA LEU A 3 -7.48 -1.18 7.63
C LEU A 3 -8.29 0.04 8.07
N ASP A 4 -7.84 0.69 9.14
CA ASP A 4 -8.47 1.88 9.70
C ASP A 4 -8.67 2.94 8.61
N THR A 5 -9.85 3.53 8.56
CA THR A 5 -10.22 4.52 7.54
C THR A 5 -9.31 5.76 7.59
N ASP A 6 -8.92 6.20 8.78
CA ASP A 6 -8.02 7.34 8.91
C ASP A 6 -6.64 7.04 8.32
N ILE A 7 -6.13 5.82 8.55
CA ILE A 7 -4.86 5.38 7.93
C ILE A 7 -5.01 5.34 6.42
N GLN A 8 -6.12 4.80 5.89
CA GLN A 8 -6.39 4.79 4.45
C GLN A 8 -6.34 6.21 3.87
N ASN A 9 -7.00 7.16 4.53
CA ASN A 9 -7.05 8.54 4.07
C ASN A 9 -5.65 9.19 4.07
N GLN A 10 -4.84 8.90 5.07
CA GLN A 10 -3.46 9.41 5.12
C GLN A 10 -2.60 8.82 4.01
N ILE A 11 -2.75 7.52 3.70
CA ILE A 11 -2.05 6.87 2.59
C ILE A 11 -2.45 7.53 1.26
N ILE A 12 -3.74 7.74 1.06
CA ILE A 12 -4.26 8.37 -0.17
C ILE A 12 -3.72 9.79 -0.33
N ALA A 13 -3.64 10.56 0.75
CA ALA A 13 -3.08 11.91 0.71
C ALA A 13 -1.62 11.90 0.24
N GLN A 14 -0.82 10.95 0.73
CA GLN A 14 0.56 10.82 0.28
C GLN A 14 0.65 10.35 -1.18
N ALA A 15 -0.25 9.46 -1.61
CA ALA A 15 -0.29 9.02 -2.99
C ALA A 15 -0.54 10.20 -3.95
N LYS A 16 -1.46 11.07 -3.60
CA LYS A 16 -1.75 12.28 -4.39
C LYS A 16 -0.55 13.22 -4.43
N LYS A 17 0.11 13.42 -3.29
CA LYS A 17 1.25 14.31 -3.16
C LYS A 17 2.41 13.89 -4.07
N TYR A 18 2.66 12.59 -4.19
CA TYR A 18 3.79 12.07 -4.97
C TYR A 18 3.38 11.54 -6.35
N GLN A 19 2.22 11.91 -6.83
CA GLN A 19 1.74 11.59 -8.19
C GLN A 19 1.62 10.09 -8.46
N ILE A 20 1.35 9.31 -7.43
CA ILE A 20 1.14 7.87 -7.57
C ILE A 20 -0.12 7.60 -8.40
N LYS A 21 -0.06 6.61 -9.29
CA LYS A 21 -1.20 6.24 -10.12
C LYS A 21 -2.12 5.24 -9.43
N LYS A 22 -1.56 4.29 -8.68
CA LYS A 22 -2.35 3.25 -8.04
C LYS A 22 -1.68 2.76 -6.78
N VAL A 23 -2.48 2.57 -5.73
CA VAL A 23 -2.07 1.94 -4.47
C VAL A 23 -2.99 0.77 -4.20
N ILE A 24 -2.42 -0.41 -4.01
CA ILE A 24 -3.14 -1.66 -3.77
C ILE A 24 -2.75 -2.18 -2.39
N LEU A 25 -3.73 -2.43 -1.53
CA LEU A 25 -3.51 -3.15 -0.27
C LEU A 25 -3.53 -4.65 -0.58
N PHE A 26 -2.52 -5.38 -0.12
CA PHE A 26 -2.50 -6.84 -0.24
C PHE A 26 -2.10 -7.46 1.10
N GLY A 27 -1.90 -8.77 1.12
CA GLY A 27 -1.51 -9.47 2.35
C GLY A 27 -2.65 -9.66 3.32
N SER A 28 -2.32 -9.87 4.60
CA SER A 28 -3.30 -10.27 5.60
C SER A 28 -4.41 -9.25 5.83
N ARG A 29 -4.09 -7.96 5.74
CA ARG A 29 -5.11 -6.91 5.95
C ARG A 29 -6.08 -6.82 4.79
N ALA A 30 -5.65 -7.12 3.58
CA ALA A 30 -6.55 -7.21 2.42
C ALA A 30 -7.49 -8.40 2.56
N ARG A 31 -6.97 -9.55 3.00
CA ARG A 31 -7.77 -10.75 3.23
C ARG A 31 -8.69 -10.63 4.46
N GLY A 32 -8.30 -9.81 5.43
CA GLY A 32 -9.05 -9.66 6.69
C GLY A 32 -8.65 -10.66 7.76
N ASP A 33 -7.59 -11.44 7.56
CA ASP A 33 -7.09 -12.42 8.52
C ASP A 33 -5.88 -11.94 9.32
N ASN A 34 -5.64 -10.63 9.32
CA ASN A 34 -4.52 -10.00 10.01
C ASN A 34 -4.69 -10.05 11.53
N LYS A 35 -3.55 -9.99 12.20
CA LYS A 35 -3.48 -9.71 13.64
C LYS A 35 -3.43 -8.19 13.85
N VAL A 36 -3.62 -7.77 15.10
CA VAL A 36 -3.62 -6.34 15.47
C VAL A 36 -2.35 -5.62 15.01
N LYS A 37 -1.20 -6.29 15.12
CA LYS A 37 0.10 -5.70 14.77
C LYS A 37 0.63 -6.13 13.40
N SER A 38 -0.20 -6.75 12.57
CA SER A 38 0.24 -7.13 11.22
C SER A 38 0.64 -5.91 10.41
N ASP A 39 1.69 -6.06 9.59
CA ASP A 39 2.17 -5.01 8.71
C ASP A 39 1.10 -4.60 7.69
N ILE A 40 1.24 -3.38 7.18
CA ILE A 40 0.42 -2.87 6.10
C ILE A 40 1.21 -3.07 4.81
N ASP A 41 0.72 -3.98 3.94
CA ASP A 41 1.38 -4.34 2.69
C ASP A 41 0.76 -3.57 1.54
N LEU A 42 1.55 -2.72 0.90
CA LEU A 42 1.10 -1.89 -0.23
C LEU A 42 1.89 -2.21 -1.49
N ALA A 43 1.19 -2.35 -2.61
CA ALA A 43 1.79 -2.45 -3.93
C ALA A 43 1.45 -1.17 -4.68
N VAL A 44 2.47 -0.50 -5.23
CA VAL A 44 2.36 0.87 -5.69
C VAL A 44 2.95 1.00 -7.09
N THR A 45 2.28 1.73 -7.96
CA THR A 45 2.76 1.99 -9.32
C THR A 45 2.51 3.43 -9.74
N GLY A 46 3.39 3.94 -10.59
CA GLY A 46 3.33 5.28 -11.15
C GLY A 46 3.85 6.34 -10.17
N GLY A 47 4.32 7.44 -10.72
CA GLY A 47 4.79 8.54 -9.89
C GLY A 47 6.09 8.27 -9.15
N ASN A 48 6.29 8.99 -8.07
CA ASN A 48 7.51 8.91 -7.27
C ASN A 48 7.36 7.91 -6.13
N VAL A 49 7.53 6.62 -6.44
CA VAL A 49 7.30 5.52 -5.49
C VAL A 49 8.29 5.58 -4.32
N THR A 50 9.55 5.93 -4.56
CA THR A 50 10.57 6.00 -3.50
C THR A 50 10.20 7.04 -2.45
N GLU A 51 9.81 8.25 -2.88
CA GLU A 51 9.41 9.31 -1.97
C GLU A 51 8.10 8.95 -1.24
N PHE A 52 7.17 8.33 -1.95
CA PHE A 52 5.93 7.86 -1.34
C PHE A 52 6.21 6.88 -0.20
N ARG A 53 7.11 5.90 -0.43
CA ARG A 53 7.46 4.92 0.60
C ARG A 53 8.04 5.58 1.84
N LEU A 54 8.95 6.54 1.65
CA LEU A 54 9.52 7.28 2.78
C LEU A 54 8.45 8.09 3.51
N ALA A 55 7.55 8.71 2.76
CA ALA A 55 6.51 9.56 3.33
C ALA A 55 5.48 8.76 4.15
N VAL A 56 5.09 7.56 3.72
CA VAL A 56 4.15 6.77 4.53
C VAL A 56 4.78 6.33 5.84
N ASP A 57 6.07 6.02 5.84
CA ASP A 57 6.78 5.69 7.07
C ASP A 57 6.88 6.87 8.03
N ASP A 58 7.11 8.08 7.49
CA ASP A 58 7.35 9.26 8.30
C ASP A 58 6.06 9.98 8.73
N GLU A 59 5.07 10.03 7.88
CA GLU A 59 3.94 10.94 8.04
C GLU A 59 2.60 10.28 8.35
N VAL A 60 2.42 9.00 8.01
CA VAL A 60 1.19 8.31 8.40
C VAL A 60 1.24 7.96 9.88
N ARG A 61 0.22 8.42 10.62
CA ARG A 61 0.17 8.28 12.08
C ARG A 61 -0.28 6.89 12.48
N THR A 62 0.68 5.99 12.62
CA THR A 62 0.42 4.63 13.09
C THR A 62 1.72 4.04 13.64
N LEU A 63 1.59 3.10 14.58
CA LEU A 63 2.73 2.30 15.07
C LEU A 63 2.96 1.06 14.19
N LEU A 64 2.08 0.81 13.22
CA LEU A 64 2.22 -0.31 12.31
C LEU A 64 3.33 -0.04 11.29
N MET A 65 3.99 -1.10 10.86
CA MET A 65 5.02 -1.01 9.83
C MET A 65 4.39 -1.10 8.44
N PHE A 66 5.00 -0.42 7.48
CA PHE A 66 4.63 -0.51 6.07
C PHE A 66 5.63 -1.36 5.31
N ASP A 67 5.13 -2.22 4.43
CA ASP A 67 5.93 -2.94 3.45
C ASP A 67 5.43 -2.51 2.07
N VAL A 68 6.26 -1.75 1.35
CA VAL A 68 5.87 -1.15 0.08
C VAL A 68 6.60 -1.85 -1.06
N VAL A 69 5.83 -2.47 -1.96
CA VAL A 69 6.34 -3.11 -3.18
C VAL A 69 6.19 -2.14 -4.34
N ASN A 70 7.29 -1.84 -5.02
CA ASN A 70 7.28 -1.00 -6.21
C ASN A 70 6.99 -1.84 -7.45
N LEU A 71 5.78 -1.71 -7.99
CA LEU A 71 5.35 -2.44 -9.17
C LEU A 71 5.99 -1.94 -10.46
N ASP A 72 6.69 -0.82 -10.43
CA ASP A 72 7.41 -0.29 -11.58
C ASP A 72 8.80 -0.93 -11.74
N GLU A 73 9.21 -1.74 -10.78
CA GLU A 73 10.43 -2.54 -10.81
C GLU A 73 10.09 -4.02 -10.99
N PRO A 74 11.06 -4.88 -11.37
CA PRO A 74 10.80 -6.32 -11.47
C PRO A 74 10.34 -6.90 -10.12
N VAL A 75 9.25 -7.64 -10.14
CA VAL A 75 8.67 -8.30 -8.96
C VAL A 75 8.55 -9.78 -9.26
N GLN A 76 8.86 -10.62 -8.28
CA GLN A 76 8.76 -12.07 -8.44
C GLN A 76 7.32 -12.49 -8.72
N LYS A 77 7.17 -13.46 -9.59
CA LYS A 77 5.87 -13.94 -10.07
C LYS A 77 4.90 -14.35 -8.95
N PRO A 78 5.33 -15.14 -7.94
CA PRO A 78 4.41 -15.51 -6.86
C PRO A 78 3.85 -14.31 -6.10
N LEU A 79 4.67 -13.26 -5.91
CA LEU A 79 4.22 -12.05 -5.22
C LEU A 79 3.22 -11.28 -6.10
N LEU A 80 3.48 -11.15 -7.40
CA LEU A 80 2.52 -10.52 -8.33
C LEU A 80 1.19 -11.26 -8.32
N GLN A 81 1.20 -12.57 -8.32
CA GLN A 81 -0.02 -13.37 -8.26
C GLN A 81 -0.81 -13.11 -6.98
N SER A 82 -0.14 -13.05 -5.84
CA SER A 82 -0.79 -12.71 -4.57
C SER A 82 -1.43 -11.33 -4.61
N ILE A 83 -0.73 -10.35 -5.14
CA ILE A 83 -1.24 -8.98 -5.27
C ILE A 83 -2.48 -8.96 -6.16
N GLU A 84 -2.46 -9.67 -7.30
CA GLU A 84 -3.59 -9.72 -8.23
C GLU A 84 -4.81 -10.44 -7.63
N HIS A 85 -4.59 -11.53 -6.90
CA HIS A 85 -5.69 -12.33 -6.35
C HIS A 85 -6.35 -11.70 -5.13
N GLU A 86 -5.56 -11.13 -4.22
CA GLU A 86 -6.08 -10.66 -2.94
C GLU A 86 -6.08 -9.13 -2.79
N GLY A 87 -5.50 -8.42 -3.75
CA GLY A 87 -5.34 -6.98 -3.65
C GLY A 87 -6.64 -6.21 -3.65
N VAL A 88 -6.69 -5.17 -2.83
CA VAL A 88 -7.79 -4.22 -2.77
C VAL A 88 -7.25 -2.85 -3.16
N ILE A 89 -7.84 -2.23 -4.17
CA ILE A 89 -7.39 -0.90 -4.62
C ILE A 89 -7.81 0.13 -3.58
N LEU A 90 -6.81 0.77 -2.96
CA LEU A 90 -7.06 1.88 -2.03
C LEU A 90 -7.18 3.21 -2.77
N TYR A 91 -6.42 3.39 -3.83
CA TYR A 91 -6.39 4.62 -4.59
C TYR A 91 -6.03 4.33 -6.04
N GLU A 92 -6.73 4.96 -6.93
CA GLU A 92 -6.41 4.92 -8.37
C GLU A 92 -6.66 6.30 -8.95
N LYS A 93 -5.63 6.85 -9.58
CA LYS A 93 -5.73 8.15 -10.24
C LYS A 93 -6.55 8.01 -11.52
N VAL A 94 -7.54 8.84 -11.65
CA VAL A 94 -8.43 8.85 -12.81
C VAL A 94 -7.94 9.87 -13.85
#